data_13c4b0ffe4e7f6b18cfcc039910af2f7
#
_entry.id   13c4b0ffe4e7f6b18cfcc039910af2f7
#
_cell.length_a   1.000
_cell.length_b   1.000
_cell.length_c   1.000
_cell.angle_alpha   90.00
_cell.angle_beta   90.00
_cell.angle_gamma   90.00
#
_symmetry.space_group_name_H-M   'P 1'
#
loop_
_entity.id
_entity.type
_entity.pdbx_description
1 polymer ?
#
loop_
_entity_poly.entity_id
_entity_poly.type
_entity_poly.pdbx_seq_one_letter_code
_entity_poly.pdbx_strand_id
1 'polypeptide(L)'
;MMTLFRVALLLGMALFPTFAPAHEMTMAELEIRETSRGEFLWQWSASSDKRPAAEDLTPRWPEACVAEGSALRCGEGGLRGALSIDGVGQKYSAALVKVFWLDGQSRVYTLTGSQPKLHLYGSADDARGWSDIGRAYLTLGVEHILSGYDHLLFVFGLLFLVGFHRRLVWTITAFTAAHSLTLASAALGLLTLRPPPVEACIALSIVLVAGEALHDRETLARRWPALLAFLFGLVHGLGFAGALKEIGLPAQHLPTALVTFNLGVEVGQLLTVGAAWLAWQALRRYPVTLRARTPALYAIGSIAAYWSFLRIAAILA
;
A
#
# COMPACT_ATOMS: atom_id res chain seq x y z
N MET A 1 -24.85 -1.84 34.27
CA MET A 1 -23.99 -2.34 33.22
C MET A 1 -24.50 -2.01 31.81
N MET A 2 -25.77 -2.20 31.50
CA MET A 2 -26.38 -1.90 30.18
C MET A 2 -26.37 -0.43 29.77
N THR A 3 -26.50 0.50 30.71
CA THR A 3 -26.50 1.96 30.45
C THR A 3 -25.11 2.48 30.07
N LEU A 4 -24.06 2.02 30.70
CA LEU A 4 -22.67 2.36 30.35
C LEU A 4 -22.25 1.81 28.98
N PHE A 5 -22.75 0.64 28.59
CA PHE A 5 -22.51 0.05 27.28
C PHE A 5 -23.22 0.84 26.16
N ARG A 6 -24.45 1.32 26.41
CA ARG A 6 -25.18 2.17 25.47
C ARG A 6 -24.52 3.54 25.28
N VAL A 7 -24.01 4.13 26.36
CA VAL A 7 -23.29 5.43 26.31
C VAL A 7 -21.96 5.26 25.60
N ALA A 8 -21.20 4.19 25.82
CA ALA A 8 -19.95 3.92 25.11
C ALA A 8 -20.18 3.63 23.63
N LEU A 9 -21.28 2.95 23.26
CA LEU A 9 -21.65 2.70 21.88
C LEU A 9 -22.06 4.01 21.15
N LEU A 10 -22.83 4.88 21.84
CA LEU A 10 -23.24 6.17 21.28
C LEU A 10 -22.07 7.17 21.19
N LEU A 11 -21.15 7.18 22.16
CA LEU A 11 -19.90 7.94 22.08
C LEU A 11 -18.96 7.40 21.02
N GLY A 12 -18.87 6.08 20.83
CA GLY A 12 -18.14 5.46 19.73
C GLY A 12 -18.70 5.85 18.37
N MET A 13 -20.03 5.88 18.20
CA MET A 13 -20.69 6.35 16.98
C MET A 13 -20.53 7.86 16.73
N ALA A 14 -20.42 8.68 17.76
CA ALA A 14 -20.25 10.14 17.64
C ALA A 14 -18.79 10.56 17.36
N LEU A 15 -17.82 9.68 17.63
CA LEU A 15 -16.39 9.89 17.36
C LEU A 15 -15.95 9.38 15.98
N PHE A 16 -16.81 8.65 15.25
CA PHE A 16 -16.54 8.38 13.84
C PHE A 16 -16.97 9.61 13.04
N PRO A 17 -16.06 10.32 12.37
CA PRO A 17 -16.44 11.32 11.41
C PRO A 17 -17.32 10.61 10.36
N THR A 18 -18.61 11.00 10.34
CA THR A 18 -19.53 10.68 9.27
C THR A 18 -18.89 11.23 7.98
N PHE A 19 -18.55 10.36 7.05
CA PHE A 19 -17.81 10.66 5.83
C PHE A 19 -16.26 10.74 6.01
N ALA A 20 -15.63 9.59 6.23
CA ALA A 20 -14.45 9.35 5.43
C ALA A 20 -15.00 8.92 4.05
N PRO A 21 -14.99 9.76 3.00
CA PRO A 21 -15.08 9.24 1.66
C PRO A 21 -13.94 8.22 1.60
N ALA A 22 -14.25 6.97 1.26
CA ALA A 22 -13.24 6.12 0.66
C ALA A 22 -12.74 6.96 -0.51
N HIS A 23 -11.54 7.55 -0.36
CA HIS A 23 -10.93 8.26 -1.46
C HIS A 23 -10.80 7.20 -2.55
N GLU A 24 -11.72 7.23 -3.52
CA GLU A 24 -11.39 6.71 -4.83
C GLU A 24 -10.06 7.36 -5.12
N MET A 25 -9.03 6.54 -5.30
CA MET A 25 -7.70 7.04 -5.62
C MET A 25 -7.82 7.71 -6.98
N THR A 26 -8.14 9.01 -6.98
CA THR A 26 -8.13 9.83 -8.17
C THR A 26 -6.68 9.95 -8.58
N MET A 27 -6.30 9.23 -9.63
CA MET A 27 -4.97 9.30 -10.21
C MET A 27 -5.00 10.18 -11.43
N ALA A 28 -4.05 11.09 -11.53
CA ALA A 28 -3.78 11.84 -12.74
C ALA A 28 -2.69 11.14 -13.54
N GLU A 29 -2.77 11.19 -14.85
CA GLU A 29 -1.79 10.57 -15.74
C GLU A 29 -1.11 11.65 -16.60
N LEU A 30 0.21 11.77 -16.48
CA LEU A 30 1.06 12.62 -17.31
C LEU A 30 1.79 11.74 -18.32
N GLU A 31 1.50 11.92 -19.59
CA GLU A 31 2.22 11.27 -20.68
C GLU A 31 3.32 12.19 -21.21
N ILE A 32 4.53 11.65 -21.35
CA ILE A 32 5.70 12.33 -21.92
C ILE A 32 6.23 11.42 -23.02
N ARG A 33 6.32 11.93 -24.23
CA ARG A 33 6.79 11.16 -25.39
C ARG A 33 7.97 11.86 -26.05
N GLU A 34 9.09 11.17 -26.16
CA GLU A 34 10.24 11.64 -26.92
C GLU A 34 9.95 11.59 -28.42
N THR A 35 10.04 12.72 -29.09
CA THR A 35 9.78 12.86 -30.54
C THR A 35 11.06 12.93 -31.34
N SER A 36 12.09 13.56 -30.78
CA SER A 36 13.46 13.60 -31.27
C SER A 36 14.41 13.68 -30.08
N ARG A 37 15.69 13.45 -30.29
CA ARG A 37 16.69 13.41 -29.22
C ARG A 37 16.69 14.70 -28.39
N GLY A 38 16.25 14.59 -27.11
CA GLY A 38 16.12 15.71 -26.20
C GLY A 38 14.90 16.60 -26.40
N GLU A 39 14.01 16.25 -27.31
CA GLU A 39 12.71 16.91 -27.50
C GLU A 39 11.57 15.98 -27.16
N PHE A 40 10.64 16.46 -26.34
CA PHE A 40 9.51 15.70 -25.83
C PHE A 40 8.21 16.46 -26.06
N LEU A 41 7.12 15.72 -26.25
CA LEU A 41 5.76 16.23 -26.10
C LEU A 41 5.18 15.66 -24.81
N TRP A 42 4.47 16.51 -24.08
CA TRP A 42 3.82 16.08 -22.85
C TRP A 42 2.35 16.52 -22.82
N GLN A 43 1.54 15.71 -22.19
CA GLN A 43 0.11 16.00 -22.01
C GLN A 43 -0.43 15.30 -20.77
N TRP A 44 -1.47 15.86 -20.18
CA TRP A 44 -2.28 15.17 -19.22
C TRP A 44 -3.29 14.28 -19.94
N SER A 45 -3.30 12.98 -19.63
CA SER A 45 -4.35 12.09 -20.10
C SER A 45 -5.63 12.34 -19.31
N ALA A 46 -6.80 12.20 -19.95
CA ALA A 46 -8.07 12.41 -19.29
C ALA A 46 -8.24 11.40 -18.13
N SER A 47 -8.36 11.92 -16.92
CA SER A 47 -8.77 11.13 -15.76
C SER A 47 -10.20 10.62 -15.94
N SER A 48 -10.55 9.50 -15.31
CA SER A 48 -11.90 8.92 -15.29
C SER A 48 -12.99 9.91 -14.85
N ASP A 49 -12.62 11.00 -14.17
CA ASP A 49 -13.53 12.01 -13.60
C ASP A 49 -13.84 13.21 -14.49
N LYS A 50 -13.49 13.17 -15.79
CA LYS A 50 -13.82 14.21 -16.79
C LYS A 50 -13.32 15.64 -16.51
N ARG A 51 -12.48 15.88 -15.47
CA ARG A 51 -11.85 17.18 -15.21
C ARG A 51 -10.42 17.20 -15.77
N PRO A 52 -9.99 18.29 -16.39
CA PRO A 52 -8.60 18.43 -16.83
C PRO A 52 -7.67 18.43 -15.62
N ALA A 53 -6.79 17.45 -15.51
CA ALA A 53 -5.79 17.37 -14.43
C ALA A 53 -4.85 18.60 -14.42
N ALA A 54 -4.73 19.27 -15.57
CA ALA A 54 -3.93 20.48 -15.75
C ALA A 54 -4.39 21.69 -14.91
N GLU A 55 -5.64 21.72 -14.43
CA GLU A 55 -6.15 22.81 -13.60
C GLU A 55 -5.65 22.71 -12.13
N ASP A 56 -5.34 21.50 -11.67
CA ASP A 56 -5.02 21.23 -10.26
C ASP A 56 -3.58 20.78 -10.05
N LEU A 57 -2.88 20.34 -11.12
CA LEU A 57 -1.54 19.78 -11.08
C LEU A 57 -0.60 20.53 -12.00
N THR A 58 0.56 20.94 -11.47
CA THR A 58 1.58 21.65 -12.23
C THR A 58 2.89 20.88 -12.20
N PRO A 59 3.38 20.36 -13.36
CA PRO A 59 4.68 19.71 -13.42
C PRO A 59 5.81 20.75 -13.32
N ARG A 60 6.80 20.47 -12.48
CA ARG A 60 8.07 21.19 -12.40
C ARG A 60 9.15 20.34 -13.04
N TRP A 61 9.59 20.78 -14.17
CA TRP A 61 10.55 20.09 -15.01
C TRP A 61 11.98 20.16 -14.44
N PRO A 62 12.87 19.23 -14.84
CA PRO A 62 14.30 19.35 -14.55
C PRO A 62 14.88 20.67 -15.05
N GLU A 63 15.89 21.21 -14.36
CA GLU A 63 16.53 22.50 -14.69
C GLU A 63 17.08 22.57 -16.12
N ALA A 64 17.49 21.43 -16.69
CA ALA A 64 17.99 21.32 -18.06
C ALA A 64 16.87 21.35 -19.10
N CYS A 65 15.61 21.35 -18.72
CA CYS A 65 14.46 21.28 -19.61
C CYS A 65 13.69 22.59 -19.61
N VAL A 66 13.31 23.06 -20.81
CA VAL A 66 12.44 24.21 -20.99
C VAL A 66 11.12 23.76 -21.60
N ALA A 67 10.01 24.07 -20.94
CA ALA A 67 8.68 23.78 -21.42
C ALA A 67 8.06 24.96 -22.14
N GLU A 68 7.57 24.75 -23.37
CA GLU A 68 6.84 25.72 -24.19
C GLU A 68 5.51 25.08 -24.60
N GLY A 69 4.41 25.39 -23.89
CA GLY A 69 3.13 24.72 -24.09
C GLY A 69 3.24 23.22 -23.80
N SER A 70 2.90 22.39 -24.77
CA SER A 70 3.03 20.92 -24.70
C SER A 70 4.39 20.38 -25.13
N ALA A 71 5.29 21.25 -25.61
CA ALA A 71 6.65 20.85 -25.98
C ALA A 71 7.60 21.02 -24.79
N LEU A 72 8.55 20.08 -24.64
CA LEU A 72 9.58 20.10 -23.63
C LEU A 72 10.94 19.84 -24.28
N ARG A 73 11.88 20.79 -24.17
CA ARG A 73 13.23 20.68 -24.71
C ARG A 73 14.24 20.52 -23.59
N CYS A 74 14.98 19.40 -23.60
CA CYS A 74 15.93 19.00 -22.55
C CYS A 74 17.39 18.95 -23.02
N GLY A 75 17.69 19.42 -24.25
CA GLY A 75 19.04 19.39 -24.81
C GLY A 75 19.59 17.98 -25.04
N GLU A 76 20.90 17.88 -25.30
CA GLU A 76 21.55 16.58 -25.63
C GLU A 76 21.52 15.53 -24.52
N GLY A 77 21.39 15.96 -23.26
CA GLY A 77 21.30 15.08 -22.09
C GLY A 77 19.95 14.37 -21.94
N GLY A 78 18.96 14.71 -22.76
CA GLY A 78 17.61 14.21 -22.69
C GLY A 78 16.90 14.59 -21.38
N LEU A 79 15.80 13.91 -21.08
CA LEU A 79 14.96 14.16 -19.88
C LEU A 79 15.65 13.63 -18.62
N ARG A 80 16.57 14.43 -18.07
CA ARG A 80 17.42 14.08 -16.93
C ARG A 80 17.31 15.10 -15.80
N GLY A 81 17.16 14.61 -14.57
CA GLY A 81 17.05 15.44 -13.37
C GLY A 81 15.75 15.20 -12.59
N ALA A 82 15.47 16.09 -11.66
CA ALA A 82 14.31 15.98 -10.80
C ALA A 82 13.04 16.53 -11.49
N LEU A 83 12.02 15.68 -11.63
CA LEU A 83 10.65 16.05 -11.98
C LEU A 83 9.82 16.03 -10.70
N SER A 84 9.04 17.08 -10.47
CA SER A 84 8.04 17.09 -9.41
C SER A 84 6.71 17.61 -9.94
N ILE A 85 5.62 17.23 -9.26
CA ILE A 85 4.28 17.67 -9.63
C ILE A 85 3.64 18.32 -8.41
N ASP A 86 3.41 19.62 -8.48
CA ASP A 86 2.72 20.36 -7.42
C ASP A 86 1.23 19.99 -7.42
N GLY A 87 0.62 19.87 -6.24
CA GLY A 87 -0.80 19.53 -6.05
C GLY A 87 -1.08 18.04 -5.82
N VAL A 88 -0.09 17.16 -6.00
CA VAL A 88 -0.23 15.73 -5.65
C VAL A 88 -0.34 15.57 -4.14
N GLY A 89 -1.25 14.70 -3.70
CA GLY A 89 -1.58 14.47 -2.29
C GLY A 89 -2.71 15.37 -1.76
N GLN A 90 -3.27 16.25 -2.60
CA GLN A 90 -4.46 17.07 -2.27
C GLN A 90 -5.72 16.49 -2.93
N LYS A 91 -6.03 16.88 -4.16
CA LYS A 91 -7.19 16.35 -4.92
C LYS A 91 -6.88 15.01 -5.58
N TYR A 92 -5.63 14.80 -5.96
CA TYR A 92 -5.14 13.55 -6.56
C TYR A 92 -4.22 12.84 -5.56
N SER A 93 -4.52 11.59 -5.25
CA SER A 93 -3.71 10.77 -4.34
C SER A 93 -2.34 10.47 -4.93
N ALA A 94 -2.27 10.33 -6.26
CA ALA A 94 -1.04 10.09 -7.01
C ALA A 94 -1.10 10.67 -8.43
N ALA A 95 0.07 10.91 -9.01
CA ALA A 95 0.24 11.21 -10.41
C ALA A 95 1.12 10.13 -11.06
N LEU A 96 0.61 9.50 -12.11
CA LEU A 96 1.35 8.54 -12.94
C LEU A 96 2.06 9.30 -14.05
N VAL A 97 3.36 9.17 -14.14
CA VAL A 97 4.18 9.77 -15.21
C VAL A 97 4.62 8.65 -16.15
N LYS A 98 4.05 8.62 -17.35
CA LYS A 98 4.42 7.68 -18.41
C LYS A 98 5.38 8.32 -19.38
N VAL A 99 6.58 7.81 -19.48
CA VAL A 99 7.59 8.29 -20.41
C VAL A 99 7.80 7.26 -21.50
N PHE A 100 7.64 7.70 -22.76
CA PHE A 100 7.90 6.92 -23.96
C PHE A 100 9.17 7.46 -24.62
N TRP A 101 10.17 6.59 -24.75
CA TRP A 101 11.46 6.94 -25.30
C TRP A 101 11.55 6.62 -26.80
N LEU A 102 12.49 7.24 -27.52
CA LEU A 102 12.71 7.02 -28.96
C LEU A 102 13.05 5.57 -29.29
N ASP A 103 13.70 4.84 -28.38
CA ASP A 103 14.07 3.44 -28.56
C ASP A 103 12.86 2.46 -28.46
N GLY A 104 11.65 3.00 -28.30
CA GLY A 104 10.41 2.24 -28.17
C GLY A 104 10.17 1.73 -26.76
N GLN A 105 11.06 1.96 -25.81
CA GLN A 105 10.85 1.62 -24.42
C GLN A 105 9.89 2.63 -23.74
N SER A 106 9.18 2.18 -22.74
CA SER A 106 8.34 3.04 -21.90
C SER A 106 8.55 2.74 -20.42
N ARG A 107 8.38 3.76 -19.60
CA ARG A 107 8.43 3.62 -18.13
C ARG A 107 7.29 4.39 -17.52
N VAL A 108 6.77 3.82 -16.45
CA VAL A 108 5.75 4.44 -15.62
C VAL A 108 6.36 4.72 -14.26
N TYR A 109 6.18 5.95 -13.81
CA TYR A 109 6.62 6.40 -12.50
C TYR A 109 5.41 6.94 -11.74
N THR A 110 5.40 6.72 -10.43
CA THR A 110 4.32 7.21 -9.58
C THR A 110 4.86 8.26 -8.62
N LEU A 111 4.23 9.43 -8.60
CA LEU A 111 4.46 10.47 -7.62
C LEU A 111 3.27 10.47 -6.65
N THR A 112 3.56 10.55 -5.36
CA THR A 112 2.56 10.62 -4.29
C THR A 112 2.80 11.85 -3.43
N GLY A 113 1.86 12.20 -2.55
CA GLY A 113 2.05 13.30 -1.61
C GLY A 113 3.25 13.11 -0.67
N SER A 114 3.62 11.86 -0.36
CA SER A 114 4.81 11.53 0.43
C SER A 114 6.11 11.49 -0.40
N GLN A 115 6.01 11.23 -1.71
CA GLN A 115 7.13 11.23 -2.66
C GLN A 115 6.80 12.10 -3.88
N PRO A 116 6.80 13.42 -3.74
CA PRO A 116 6.39 14.33 -4.81
C PRO A 116 7.48 14.55 -5.87
N LYS A 117 8.66 13.95 -5.74
CA LYS A 117 9.81 14.12 -6.62
C LYS A 117 10.25 12.79 -7.23
N LEU A 118 10.48 12.82 -8.54
CA LEU A 118 11.02 11.72 -9.34
C LEU A 118 12.34 12.16 -9.95
N HIS A 119 13.38 11.34 -9.88
CA HIS A 119 14.63 11.58 -10.59
C HIS A 119 14.65 10.78 -11.90
N LEU A 120 14.78 11.48 -13.01
CA LEU A 120 14.86 10.92 -14.36
C LEU A 120 16.32 10.89 -14.83
N TYR A 121 16.69 9.88 -15.61
CA TYR A 121 18.09 9.62 -15.99
C TYR A 121 18.38 9.81 -17.47
N GLY A 122 17.42 10.29 -18.24
CA GLY A 122 17.59 10.60 -19.66
C GLY A 122 17.45 9.40 -20.61
N SER A 123 17.13 8.22 -20.07
CA SER A 123 16.90 6.99 -20.83
C SER A 123 15.89 6.10 -20.11
N ALA A 124 15.35 5.12 -20.83
CA ALA A 124 14.49 4.09 -20.24
C ALA A 124 15.27 3.15 -19.30
N ASP A 125 16.57 3.06 -19.44
CA ASP A 125 17.44 2.32 -18.54
C ASP A 125 17.48 3.03 -17.19
N ASP A 126 16.96 2.34 -16.18
CA ASP A 126 17.03 2.79 -14.79
C ASP A 126 18.49 2.68 -14.32
N ALA A 127 19.23 3.79 -14.45
CA ALA A 127 20.63 3.85 -14.05
C ALA A 127 20.86 3.82 -12.53
N ARG A 128 19.77 3.65 -11.74
CA ARG A 128 19.90 3.43 -10.30
C ARG A 128 20.63 2.12 -10.04
N GLY A 129 21.62 2.17 -9.16
CA GLY A 129 22.32 0.98 -8.68
C GLY A 129 21.33 0.05 -7.91
N TRP A 130 21.66 -1.23 -7.86
CA TRP A 130 20.90 -2.21 -7.08
C TRP A 130 20.70 -1.80 -5.60
N SER A 131 21.63 -1.05 -5.01
CA SER A 131 21.56 -0.53 -3.65
C SER A 131 20.50 0.57 -3.49
N ASP A 132 20.35 1.44 -4.47
CA ASP A 132 19.38 2.55 -4.43
C ASP A 132 17.95 2.01 -4.62
N ILE A 133 17.80 1.07 -5.55
CA ILE A 133 16.56 0.32 -5.76
C ILE A 133 16.20 -0.44 -4.48
N GLY A 134 17.18 -1.17 -3.92
CA GLY A 134 16.97 -1.94 -2.69
C GLY A 134 16.49 -1.08 -1.53
N ARG A 135 17.12 0.08 -1.32
CA ARG A 135 16.72 1.01 -0.27
C ARG A 135 15.33 1.60 -0.51
N ALA A 136 15.04 2.02 -1.74
CA ALA A 136 13.74 2.59 -2.10
C ALA A 136 12.60 1.60 -1.86
N TYR A 137 12.76 0.34 -2.32
CA TYR A 137 11.73 -0.68 -2.16
C TYR A 137 11.63 -1.21 -0.72
N LEU A 138 12.72 -1.25 0.04
CA LEU A 138 12.68 -1.54 1.48
C LEU A 138 11.81 -0.51 2.21
N THR A 139 12.06 0.78 1.97
CA THR A 139 11.27 1.87 2.57
C THR A 139 9.80 1.77 2.15
N LEU A 140 9.54 1.54 0.86
CA LEU A 140 8.18 1.36 0.34
C LEU A 140 7.45 0.19 1.02
N GLY A 141 8.14 -0.94 1.28
CA GLY A 141 7.57 -2.07 2.00
C GLY A 141 7.22 -1.75 3.46
N VAL A 142 8.07 -0.99 4.16
CA VAL A 142 7.77 -0.50 5.52
C VAL A 142 6.56 0.44 5.50
N GLU A 143 6.55 1.41 4.60
CA GLU A 143 5.45 2.37 4.45
C GLU A 143 4.14 1.67 4.08
N HIS A 144 4.17 0.66 3.22
CA HIS A 144 3.02 -0.15 2.84
C HIS A 144 2.33 -0.78 4.07
N ILE A 145 3.10 -1.33 5.01
CA ILE A 145 2.55 -1.89 6.25
C ILE A 145 2.05 -0.80 7.19
N LEU A 146 2.82 0.27 7.39
CA LEU A 146 2.46 1.30 8.36
C LEU A 146 1.29 2.18 7.91
N SER A 147 1.06 2.30 6.60
CA SER A 147 -0.08 3.03 6.02
C SER A 147 -1.27 2.12 5.68
N GLY A 148 -1.05 0.79 5.54
CA GLY A 148 -2.08 -0.18 5.23
C GLY A 148 -2.88 -0.58 6.48
N TYR A 149 -4.06 0.02 6.69
CA TYR A 149 -4.92 -0.27 7.85
C TYR A 149 -5.33 -1.74 7.93
N ASP A 150 -5.55 -2.41 6.81
CA ASP A 150 -5.85 -3.84 6.72
C ASP A 150 -4.70 -4.70 7.27
N HIS A 151 -3.46 -4.38 6.88
CA HIS A 151 -2.27 -5.04 7.40
C HIS A 151 -2.09 -4.80 8.90
N LEU A 152 -2.27 -3.56 9.35
CA LEU A 152 -2.16 -3.24 10.78
C LEU A 152 -3.20 -3.99 11.61
N LEU A 153 -4.48 -4.00 11.17
CA LEU A 153 -5.55 -4.71 11.88
C LEU A 153 -5.32 -6.23 11.87
N PHE A 154 -4.80 -6.77 10.75
CA PHE A 154 -4.44 -8.18 10.66
C PHE A 154 -3.30 -8.54 11.63
N VAL A 155 -2.22 -7.74 11.67
CA VAL A 155 -1.10 -7.93 12.60
C VAL A 155 -1.55 -7.84 14.06
N PHE A 156 -2.43 -6.89 14.41
CA PHE A 156 -3.01 -6.82 15.74
C PHE A 156 -3.90 -8.03 16.05
N GLY A 157 -4.68 -8.50 15.08
CA GLY A 157 -5.46 -9.72 15.21
C GLY A 157 -4.57 -10.94 15.52
N LEU A 158 -3.47 -11.11 14.77
CA LEU A 158 -2.47 -12.17 15.02
C LEU A 158 -1.80 -12.00 16.38
N LEU A 159 -1.47 -10.77 16.77
CA LEU A 159 -0.90 -10.50 18.10
C LEU A 159 -1.85 -10.93 19.23
N PHE A 160 -3.15 -10.64 19.11
CA PHE A 160 -4.14 -11.08 20.09
C PHE A 160 -4.38 -12.59 20.07
N LEU A 161 -4.23 -13.24 18.91
CA LEU A 161 -4.39 -14.68 18.75
C LEU A 161 -3.22 -15.46 19.35
N VAL A 162 -1.98 -15.03 19.05
CA VAL A 162 -0.74 -15.74 19.37
C VAL A 162 -0.10 -15.25 20.67
N GLY A 163 -0.26 -13.94 20.98
CA GLY A 163 0.45 -13.26 22.07
C GLY A 163 1.89 -12.90 21.74
N PHE A 164 2.58 -12.24 22.68
CA PHE A 164 4.01 -11.85 22.53
C PHE A 164 4.93 -13.06 22.74
N HIS A 165 4.96 -14.00 21.80
CA HIS A 165 5.80 -15.20 21.84
C HIS A 165 6.65 -15.30 20.57
N ARG A 166 7.71 -16.09 20.61
CA ARG A 166 8.53 -16.39 19.42
C ARG A 166 7.72 -16.94 18.25
N ARG A 167 6.61 -17.65 18.55
CA ARG A 167 5.67 -18.14 17.51
C ARG A 167 5.08 -17.01 16.69
N LEU A 168 4.90 -15.79 17.24
CA LEU A 168 4.38 -14.66 16.49
C LEU A 168 5.34 -14.24 15.37
N VAL A 169 6.65 -14.24 15.63
CA VAL A 169 7.66 -13.93 14.60
C VAL A 169 7.56 -14.94 13.46
N TRP A 170 7.55 -16.23 13.75
CA TRP A 170 7.38 -17.25 12.71
C TRP A 170 6.04 -17.14 11.95
N THR A 171 4.98 -16.72 12.64
CA THR A 171 3.68 -16.48 12.04
C THR A 171 3.73 -15.30 11.06
N ILE A 172 4.42 -14.22 11.42
CA ILE A 172 4.66 -13.04 10.58
C ILE A 172 5.51 -13.44 9.37
N THR A 173 6.64 -14.12 9.58
CA THR A 173 7.50 -14.59 8.47
C THR A 173 6.75 -15.51 7.51
N ALA A 174 5.88 -16.40 8.00
CA ALA A 174 5.06 -17.25 7.15
C ALA A 174 4.07 -16.45 6.30
N PHE A 175 3.45 -15.41 6.88
CA PHE A 175 2.61 -14.47 6.13
C PHE A 175 3.42 -13.75 5.05
N THR A 176 4.59 -13.17 5.39
CA THR A 176 5.44 -12.44 4.45
C THR A 176 5.93 -13.34 3.32
N ALA A 177 6.30 -14.58 3.60
CA ALA A 177 6.72 -15.55 2.59
C ALA A 177 5.59 -15.84 1.58
N ALA A 178 4.38 -16.07 2.07
CA ALA A 178 3.20 -16.30 1.23
C ALA A 178 2.83 -15.06 0.41
N HIS A 179 2.82 -13.90 1.05
CA HIS A 179 2.61 -12.59 0.42
C HIS A 179 3.63 -12.36 -0.71
N SER A 180 4.91 -12.63 -0.47
CA SER A 180 5.98 -12.52 -1.47
C SER A 180 5.73 -13.40 -2.68
N LEU A 181 5.29 -14.64 -2.47
CA LEU A 181 5.02 -15.60 -3.54
C LEU A 181 3.92 -15.11 -4.48
N THR A 182 2.79 -14.67 -3.94
CA THR A 182 1.66 -14.21 -4.75
C THR A 182 1.91 -12.84 -5.37
N LEU A 183 2.56 -11.94 -4.65
CA LEU A 183 2.99 -10.65 -5.18
C LEU A 183 3.96 -10.81 -6.36
N ALA A 184 4.97 -11.67 -6.23
CA ALA A 184 5.90 -11.97 -7.32
C ALA A 184 5.19 -12.59 -8.52
N SER A 185 4.30 -13.56 -8.29
CA SER A 185 3.51 -14.19 -9.34
C SER A 185 2.63 -13.18 -10.10
N ALA A 186 2.03 -12.24 -9.40
CA ALA A 186 1.22 -11.20 -10.01
C ALA A 186 2.07 -10.12 -10.72
N ALA A 187 3.24 -9.76 -10.15
CA ALA A 187 4.18 -8.84 -10.78
C ALA A 187 4.74 -9.40 -12.11
N LEU A 188 4.99 -10.71 -12.16
CA LEU A 188 5.40 -11.42 -13.37
C LEU A 188 4.25 -11.68 -14.37
N GLY A 189 3.02 -11.27 -14.04
CA GLY A 189 1.86 -11.46 -14.91
C GLY A 189 1.29 -12.90 -14.94
N LEU A 190 1.79 -13.79 -14.06
CA LEU A 190 1.31 -15.17 -13.95
C LEU A 190 -0.07 -15.27 -13.30
N LEU A 191 -0.42 -14.27 -12.47
CA LEU A 191 -1.71 -14.16 -11.80
C LEU A 191 -2.30 -12.77 -12.06
N THR A 192 -3.53 -12.74 -12.56
CA THR A 192 -4.30 -11.50 -12.74
C THR A 192 -5.68 -11.69 -12.14
N LEU A 193 -5.97 -10.98 -11.07
CA LEU A 193 -7.25 -11.05 -10.38
C LEU A 193 -7.86 -9.64 -10.30
N ARG A 194 -9.18 -9.59 -10.30
CA ARG A 194 -9.92 -8.33 -10.09
C ARG A 194 -9.73 -7.87 -8.65
N PRO A 195 -9.45 -6.57 -8.38
CA PRO A 195 -9.22 -6.07 -7.02
C PRO A 195 -10.38 -6.31 -6.04
N PRO A 196 -11.67 -6.02 -6.36
CA PRO A 196 -12.74 -6.09 -5.37
C PRO A 196 -12.93 -7.45 -4.69
N PRO A 197 -12.90 -8.61 -5.40
CA PRO A 197 -12.94 -9.94 -4.74
C PRO A 197 -11.76 -10.19 -3.81
N VAL A 198 -10.55 -9.77 -4.21
CA VAL A 198 -9.34 -9.95 -3.40
C VAL A 198 -9.44 -9.12 -2.12
N GLU A 199 -9.82 -7.86 -2.23
CA GLU A 199 -10.00 -6.95 -1.10
C GLU A 199 -11.10 -7.41 -0.13
N ALA A 200 -12.19 -7.99 -0.65
CA ALA A 200 -13.23 -8.61 0.18
C ALA A 200 -12.67 -9.79 1.00
N CYS A 201 -11.84 -10.65 0.37
CA CYS A 201 -11.19 -11.77 1.05
C CYS A 201 -10.14 -11.30 2.08
N ILE A 202 -9.41 -10.22 1.79
CA ILE A 202 -8.48 -9.58 2.74
C ILE A 202 -9.25 -9.12 3.99
N ALA A 203 -10.31 -8.35 3.81
CA ALA A 203 -11.13 -7.87 4.92
C ALA A 203 -11.76 -9.03 5.71
N LEU A 204 -12.27 -10.07 5.03
CA LEU A 204 -12.81 -11.27 5.67
C LEU A 204 -11.75 -12.01 6.49
N SER A 205 -10.49 -12.07 6.05
CA SER A 205 -9.41 -12.69 6.80
C SER A 205 -9.19 -12.03 8.16
N ILE A 206 -9.32 -10.70 8.23
CA ILE A 206 -9.20 -9.94 9.47
C ILE A 206 -10.37 -10.27 10.42
N VAL A 207 -11.60 -10.36 9.87
CA VAL A 207 -12.79 -10.80 10.67
C VAL A 207 -12.56 -12.16 11.28
N LEU A 208 -12.06 -13.12 10.48
CA LEU A 208 -11.83 -14.50 10.94
C LEU A 208 -10.75 -14.55 12.03
N VAL A 209 -9.62 -13.83 11.86
CA VAL A 209 -8.56 -13.77 12.87
C VAL A 209 -9.04 -13.10 14.15
N ALA A 210 -9.80 -11.99 14.06
CA ALA A 210 -10.36 -11.32 15.23
C ALA A 210 -11.39 -12.21 15.96
N GLY A 211 -12.26 -12.88 15.21
CA GLY A 211 -13.22 -13.84 15.76
C GLY A 211 -12.54 -15.01 16.46
N GLU A 212 -11.50 -15.56 15.84
CA GLU A 212 -10.71 -16.65 16.43
C GLU A 212 -9.99 -16.22 17.71
N ALA A 213 -9.47 -14.99 17.72
CA ALA A 213 -8.81 -14.42 18.90
C ALA A 213 -9.78 -14.18 20.07
N LEU A 214 -11.08 -14.00 19.83
CA LEU A 214 -12.09 -13.83 20.88
C LEU A 214 -12.39 -15.12 21.66
N HIS A 215 -12.19 -16.28 21.05
CA HIS A 215 -12.50 -17.57 21.67
C HIS A 215 -11.25 -18.19 22.30
N ASP A 216 -11.38 -18.74 23.50
CA ASP A 216 -10.26 -19.40 24.20
C ASP A 216 -10.21 -20.93 23.95
N ARG A 217 -10.94 -21.42 22.93
CA ARG A 217 -10.93 -22.83 22.56
C ARG A 217 -9.68 -23.19 21.78
N GLU A 218 -9.19 -24.41 21.95
CA GLU A 218 -8.12 -25.00 21.15
C GLU A 218 -8.64 -25.29 19.73
N THR A 219 -8.30 -24.39 18.80
CA THR A 219 -8.67 -24.49 17.37
C THR A 219 -7.45 -24.77 16.52
N LEU A 220 -7.65 -25.13 15.26
CA LEU A 220 -6.57 -25.28 14.29
C LEU A 220 -5.77 -23.99 14.11
N ALA A 221 -6.44 -22.84 14.12
CA ALA A 221 -5.81 -21.55 14.00
C ALA A 221 -4.85 -21.25 15.16
N ARG A 222 -5.23 -21.60 16.40
CA ARG A 222 -4.36 -21.47 17.58
C ARG A 222 -3.24 -22.50 17.59
N ARG A 223 -3.51 -23.70 17.10
CA ARG A 223 -2.52 -24.78 17.02
C ARG A 223 -1.48 -24.51 15.93
N TRP A 224 -1.90 -23.99 14.78
CA TRP A 224 -1.08 -23.76 13.59
C TRP A 224 -1.21 -22.32 13.07
N PRO A 225 -0.87 -21.28 13.87
CA PRO A 225 -1.10 -19.88 13.48
C PRO A 225 -0.23 -19.48 12.26
N ALA A 226 0.95 -20.08 12.10
CA ALA A 226 1.80 -19.84 10.93
C ALA A 226 1.16 -20.37 9.63
N LEU A 227 0.45 -21.51 9.68
CA LEU A 227 -0.29 -22.01 8.51
C LEU A 227 -1.45 -21.10 8.15
N LEU A 228 -2.20 -20.64 9.16
CA LEU A 228 -3.29 -19.67 8.97
C LEU A 228 -2.76 -18.37 8.33
N ALA A 229 -1.68 -17.83 8.88
CA ALA A 229 -1.05 -16.61 8.38
C ALA A 229 -0.50 -16.79 6.97
N PHE A 230 0.07 -17.95 6.64
CA PHE A 230 0.51 -18.29 5.30
C PHE A 230 -0.66 -18.26 4.30
N LEU A 231 -1.77 -18.92 4.60
CA LEU A 231 -2.94 -18.94 3.71
C LEU A 231 -3.50 -17.53 3.46
N PHE A 232 -3.57 -16.71 4.50
CA PHE A 232 -4.03 -15.32 4.35
C PHE A 232 -2.98 -14.44 3.66
N GLY A 233 -1.71 -14.69 3.88
CA GLY A 233 -0.62 -14.00 3.17
C GLY A 233 -0.70 -14.19 1.65
N LEU A 234 -1.10 -15.37 1.17
CA LEU A 234 -1.34 -15.61 -0.27
C LEU A 234 -2.41 -14.65 -0.83
N VAL A 235 -3.47 -14.40 -0.07
CA VAL A 235 -4.54 -13.50 -0.49
C VAL A 235 -4.09 -12.03 -0.44
N HIS A 236 -3.42 -11.62 0.64
CA HIS A 236 -2.96 -10.25 0.82
C HIS A 236 -1.95 -9.82 -0.25
N GLY A 237 -1.04 -10.71 -0.66
CA GLY A 237 -0.07 -10.41 -1.71
C GLY A 237 -0.70 -10.12 -3.07
N LEU A 238 -1.89 -10.64 -3.34
CA LEU A 238 -2.65 -10.34 -4.56
C LEU A 238 -3.28 -8.95 -4.54
N GLY A 239 -3.60 -8.42 -3.36
CA GLY A 239 -4.23 -7.10 -3.21
C GLY A 239 -3.32 -5.94 -3.59
N PHE A 240 -2.01 -6.07 -3.41
CA PHE A 240 -1.04 -5.02 -3.71
C PHE A 240 -0.44 -5.10 -5.12
N ALA A 241 -0.69 -6.18 -5.84
CA ALA A 241 -0.10 -6.43 -7.15
C ALA A 241 -0.46 -5.36 -8.19
N GLY A 242 -1.67 -4.82 -8.14
CA GLY A 242 -2.12 -3.70 -8.98
C GLY A 242 -1.31 -2.45 -8.72
N ALA A 243 -1.27 -2.01 -7.47
CA ALA A 243 -0.52 -0.82 -7.04
C ALA A 243 0.98 -0.94 -7.36
N LEU A 244 1.58 -2.11 -7.19
CA LEU A 244 3.00 -2.31 -7.51
C LEU A 244 3.29 -2.21 -9.01
N LYS A 245 2.36 -2.63 -9.89
CA LYS A 245 2.46 -2.42 -11.34
C LYS A 245 2.36 -0.93 -11.70
N GLU A 246 1.51 -0.19 -11.01
CA GLU A 246 1.34 1.25 -11.21
C GLU A 246 2.54 2.07 -10.73
N ILE A 247 3.20 1.66 -9.63
CA ILE A 247 4.44 2.25 -9.13
C ILE A 247 5.58 2.08 -10.14
N GLY A 248 5.49 1.09 -11.01
CA GLY A 248 6.51 0.76 -12.00
C GLY A 248 7.65 -0.08 -11.42
N LEU A 249 7.69 -1.35 -11.83
CA LEU A 249 8.74 -2.26 -11.42
C LEU A 249 9.96 -2.11 -12.35
N PRO A 250 11.19 -1.96 -11.80
CA PRO A 250 12.39 -1.88 -12.62
C PRO A 250 12.65 -3.26 -13.27
N ALA A 251 12.46 -3.36 -14.59
CA ALA A 251 12.54 -4.64 -15.30
C ALA A 251 13.90 -5.33 -15.12
N GLN A 252 14.99 -4.53 -15.11
CA GLN A 252 16.36 -5.07 -14.94
C GLN A 252 16.67 -5.51 -13.50
N HIS A 253 15.97 -4.93 -12.49
CA HIS A 253 16.21 -5.17 -11.07
C HIS A 253 14.98 -5.69 -10.33
N LEU A 254 14.06 -6.33 -11.06
CA LEU A 254 12.81 -6.87 -10.52
C LEU A 254 13.02 -7.78 -9.30
N PRO A 255 13.96 -8.76 -9.31
CA PRO A 255 14.19 -9.59 -8.12
C PRO A 255 14.63 -8.78 -6.90
N THR A 256 15.53 -7.81 -7.07
CA THR A 256 15.99 -6.93 -6.01
C THR A 256 14.85 -6.13 -5.42
N ALA A 257 14.02 -5.52 -6.28
CA ALA A 257 12.86 -4.73 -5.86
C ALA A 257 11.87 -5.59 -5.05
N LEU A 258 11.51 -6.78 -5.55
CA LEU A 258 10.56 -7.67 -4.87
C LEU A 258 11.10 -8.19 -3.54
N VAL A 259 12.36 -8.61 -3.48
CA VAL A 259 12.97 -9.12 -2.24
C VAL A 259 13.07 -8.02 -1.19
N THR A 260 13.57 -6.83 -1.57
CA THR A 260 13.74 -5.73 -0.61
C THR A 260 12.40 -5.14 -0.17
N PHE A 261 11.39 -5.09 -1.05
CA PHE A 261 10.03 -4.71 -0.68
C PHE A 261 9.47 -5.65 0.38
N ASN A 262 9.53 -6.96 0.17
CA ASN A 262 9.01 -7.94 1.13
C ASN A 262 9.81 -7.97 2.45
N LEU A 263 11.12 -7.71 2.40
CA LEU A 263 11.91 -7.48 3.61
C LEU A 263 11.41 -6.24 4.36
N GLY A 264 11.08 -5.17 3.64
CA GLY A 264 10.44 -3.97 4.20
C GLY A 264 9.09 -4.27 4.85
N VAL A 265 8.26 -5.10 4.21
CA VAL A 265 6.98 -5.58 4.76
C VAL A 265 7.21 -6.28 6.10
N GLU A 266 8.15 -7.23 6.17
CA GLU A 266 8.46 -7.95 7.42
C GLU A 266 8.99 -7.00 8.51
N VAL A 267 9.89 -6.09 8.16
CA VAL A 267 10.40 -5.07 9.08
C VAL A 267 9.25 -4.19 9.60
N GLY A 268 8.35 -3.72 8.74
CA GLY A 268 7.19 -2.92 9.12
C GLY A 268 6.26 -3.65 10.11
N GLN A 269 5.99 -4.92 9.87
CA GLN A 269 5.20 -5.76 10.77
C GLN A 269 5.89 -5.95 12.13
N LEU A 270 7.18 -6.23 12.14
CA LEU A 270 7.96 -6.39 13.37
C LEU A 270 8.07 -5.08 14.16
N LEU A 271 8.19 -3.94 13.48
CA LEU A 271 8.13 -2.61 14.11
C LEU A 271 6.78 -2.36 14.76
N THR A 272 5.69 -2.71 14.08
CA THR A 272 4.32 -2.61 14.63
C THR A 272 4.15 -3.46 15.88
N VAL A 273 4.62 -4.71 15.86
CA VAL A 273 4.59 -5.61 17.03
C VAL A 273 5.49 -5.09 18.16
N GLY A 274 6.68 -4.56 17.81
CA GLY A 274 7.61 -3.95 18.77
C GLY A 274 6.99 -2.72 19.46
N ALA A 275 6.34 -1.84 18.69
CA ALA A 275 5.63 -0.68 19.23
C ALA A 275 4.46 -1.12 20.14
N ALA A 276 3.70 -2.13 19.72
CA ALA A 276 2.62 -2.69 20.54
C ALA A 276 3.15 -3.31 21.85
N TRP A 277 4.29 -3.98 21.79
CA TRP A 277 4.95 -4.54 22.98
C TRP A 277 5.41 -3.44 23.95
N LEU A 278 6.03 -2.38 23.45
CA LEU A 278 6.44 -1.23 24.25
C LEU A 278 5.23 -0.56 24.92
N ALA A 279 4.15 -0.33 24.13
CA ALA A 279 2.91 0.21 24.65
C ALA A 279 2.31 -0.71 25.73
N TRP A 280 2.28 -2.01 25.50
CA TRP A 280 1.86 -2.98 26.51
C TRP A 280 2.70 -2.90 27.80
N GLN A 281 4.02 -2.85 27.70
CA GLN A 281 4.92 -2.72 28.87
C GLN A 281 4.67 -1.45 29.67
N ALA A 282 4.41 -0.34 29.00
CA ALA A 282 4.10 0.94 29.64
C ALA A 282 2.72 0.91 30.34
N LEU A 283 1.73 0.28 29.70
CA LEU A 283 0.34 0.33 30.12
C LEU A 283 -0.10 -0.85 31.02
N ARG A 284 0.65 -1.94 31.09
CA ARG A 284 0.27 -3.15 31.86
C ARG A 284 0.05 -2.92 33.35
N ARG A 285 0.51 -1.77 33.89
CA ARG A 285 0.28 -1.37 35.29
C ARG A 285 -1.17 -0.92 35.54
N TYR A 286 -1.89 -0.58 34.49
CA TYR A 286 -3.25 -0.07 34.61
C TYR A 286 -4.27 -1.21 34.40
N PRO A 287 -5.23 -1.41 35.31
CA PRO A 287 -6.18 -2.54 35.22
C PRO A 287 -7.11 -2.45 33.99
N VAL A 288 -7.24 -1.27 33.38
CA VAL A 288 -8.02 -1.06 32.15
C VAL A 288 -7.41 -1.82 30.96
N THR A 289 -6.09 -1.95 30.88
CA THR A 289 -5.42 -2.63 29.76
C THR A 289 -5.74 -4.13 29.70
N LEU A 290 -5.92 -4.78 30.85
CA LEU A 290 -6.31 -6.18 30.91
C LEU A 290 -7.73 -6.43 30.37
N ARG A 291 -8.59 -5.42 30.44
CA ARG A 291 -9.97 -5.47 29.94
C ARG A 291 -10.11 -4.97 28.50
N ALA A 292 -9.06 -4.37 27.93
CA ALA A 292 -9.10 -3.75 26.60
C ALA A 292 -9.07 -4.77 25.45
N ARG A 293 -8.60 -6.01 25.68
CA ARG A 293 -8.49 -7.06 24.66
C ARG A 293 -9.81 -7.31 23.91
N THR A 294 -10.87 -7.59 24.65
CA THR A 294 -12.16 -7.90 24.06
C THR A 294 -12.77 -6.76 23.24
N PRO A 295 -12.88 -5.51 23.77
CA PRO A 295 -13.37 -4.41 22.97
C PRO A 295 -12.48 -4.08 21.76
N ALA A 296 -11.16 -4.23 21.86
CA ALA A 296 -10.25 -4.06 20.72
C ALA A 296 -10.52 -5.08 19.60
N LEU A 297 -10.71 -6.36 19.95
CA LEU A 297 -11.05 -7.39 18.98
C LEU A 297 -12.41 -7.17 18.32
N TYR A 298 -13.41 -6.72 19.09
CA TYR A 298 -14.70 -6.32 18.50
C TYR A 298 -14.56 -5.14 17.56
N ALA A 299 -13.75 -4.13 17.90
CA ALA A 299 -13.48 -2.99 17.01
C ALA A 299 -12.81 -3.45 15.71
N ILE A 300 -11.73 -4.25 15.80
CA ILE A 300 -11.04 -4.81 14.63
C ILE A 300 -12.02 -5.61 13.76
N GLY A 301 -12.75 -6.54 14.34
CA GLY A 301 -13.70 -7.38 13.62
C GLY A 301 -14.84 -6.59 12.97
N SER A 302 -15.37 -5.56 13.65
CA SER A 302 -16.47 -4.73 13.12
C SER A 302 -16.01 -3.85 11.96
N ILE A 303 -14.84 -3.23 12.04
CA ILE A 303 -14.26 -2.44 10.96
C ILE A 303 -14.02 -3.33 9.75
N ALA A 304 -13.41 -4.48 9.94
CA ALA A 304 -13.13 -5.42 8.85
C ALA A 304 -14.42 -6.01 8.24
N ALA A 305 -15.44 -6.29 9.04
CA ALA A 305 -16.76 -6.75 8.56
C ALA A 305 -17.43 -5.67 7.69
N TYR A 306 -17.38 -4.41 8.12
CA TYR A 306 -17.88 -3.29 7.33
C TYR A 306 -17.15 -3.17 5.99
N TRP A 307 -15.83 -3.27 5.96
CA TRP A 307 -15.06 -3.27 4.71
C TRP A 307 -15.41 -4.46 3.82
N SER A 308 -15.54 -5.68 4.39
CA SER A 308 -15.97 -6.87 3.63
C SER A 308 -17.30 -6.63 2.93
N PHE A 309 -18.27 -6.05 3.65
CA PHE A 309 -19.59 -5.75 3.10
C PHE A 309 -19.50 -4.74 1.95
N LEU A 310 -18.74 -3.65 2.11
CA LEU A 310 -18.54 -2.65 1.06
C LEU A 310 -17.91 -3.25 -0.20
N ARG A 311 -16.88 -4.10 -0.05
CA ARG A 311 -16.20 -4.74 -1.19
C ARG A 311 -17.10 -5.78 -1.88
N ILE A 312 -17.88 -6.54 -1.13
CA ILE A 312 -18.86 -7.47 -1.70
C ILE A 312 -19.95 -6.70 -2.47
N ALA A 313 -20.46 -5.60 -1.93
CA ALA A 313 -21.42 -4.75 -2.64
C ALA A 313 -20.84 -4.21 -3.95
N ALA A 314 -19.58 -3.81 -3.98
CA ALA A 314 -18.88 -3.35 -5.19
C ALA A 314 -18.64 -4.47 -6.24
N ILE A 315 -18.70 -5.75 -5.85
CA ILE A 315 -18.64 -6.87 -6.79
C ILE A 315 -19.98 -7.07 -7.52
N LEU A 316 -21.08 -6.75 -6.82
CA LEU A 316 -22.45 -6.97 -7.29
C LEU A 316 -23.01 -5.78 -8.07
N ALA A 317 -22.42 -4.59 -7.92
CA ALA A 317 -22.77 -3.38 -8.66
C ALA A 317 -22.09 -3.33 -10.03
#